data_f450c2f1645cae74a4b41a2088c108c0
#
_entry.id   f450c2f1645cae74a4b41a2088c108c0
#
_cell.length_a   1.000
_cell.length_b   1.000
_cell.length_c   1.000
_cell.angle_alpha   90.00
_cell.angle_beta   90.00
_cell.angle_gamma   90.00
#
_symmetry.space_group_name_H-M   'P 1'
#
loop_
_entity.id
_entity.type
_entity.pdbx_description
1 polymer ?
#
loop_
_entity_poly.entity_id
_entity_poly.type
_entity_poly.pdbx_seq_one_letter_code
_entity_poly.pdbx_strand_id
1 'polypeptide(L)'
;MPACGAVLNTINTRLDVDTLTYIFEHGEAKVVLVDSQFLAPVEAAVSAMNTPKPQIIEVADQEAGFKASGRYLEYETLLTRGDAQAPWIMPKDEWESLALNYTSGTTGRPKGVVYHHRGAYLMTMGTPISWRMTLQPVFMAIVPLFHCNGWNHTWMMPLLGGTVVGCRDISAKAIYDGIADEGVSHFGGAPIVLNMIVNAADGERRSFDHQVEVFTAGAPPAPATLAAIGQMGFNVTQVYGLTETYGHVVESLWNPAWDALPAEEQSSRKARQGIAMPMMDLTTVVDDTGQQIAMDGATQGEIVMRGNAVMKGYYKNHEATAKAFSGGFFHSEDIAIQHPDGMMQIADRMKDIIISGGENISSIEVEGAIMAHPAVSLCAVVAKPDDKWGEVPCAFVELLEGKSATEAEVIAFVRGRLAGFKTPKRIIFQELPKTSTGKIQKFELRGIAKTA
;
A
#
# COMPACT_ATOMS: atom_id res chain seq x y z
N MET A 1 11.52 -17.52 10.20
CA MET A 1 12.61 -16.66 10.70
C MET A 1 12.37 -16.18 12.15
N PRO A 2 11.26 -15.54 12.53
CA PRO A 2 11.10 -15.12 13.93
C PRO A 2 11.21 -16.26 14.94
N ALA A 3 10.72 -17.45 14.62
CA ALA A 3 10.82 -18.62 15.50
C ALA A 3 12.27 -19.10 15.80
N CYS A 4 13.24 -18.65 15.03
CA CYS A 4 14.67 -18.87 15.31
C CYS A 4 15.36 -17.61 15.87
N GLY A 5 14.61 -16.62 16.34
CA GLY A 5 15.13 -15.36 16.89
C GLY A 5 15.71 -14.39 15.86
N ALA A 6 15.46 -14.60 14.56
CA ALA A 6 15.93 -13.73 13.50
C ALA A 6 14.89 -12.66 13.14
N VAL A 7 15.36 -11.47 12.81
CA VAL A 7 14.52 -10.37 12.28
C VAL A 7 14.29 -10.60 10.79
N LEU A 8 13.01 -10.65 10.39
CA LEU A 8 12.60 -10.83 8.99
C LEU A 8 12.76 -9.51 8.22
N ASN A 9 13.51 -9.53 7.12
CA ASN A 9 13.60 -8.39 6.20
C ASN A 9 13.08 -8.82 4.81
N THR A 10 11.85 -8.48 4.50
CA THR A 10 11.25 -8.77 3.20
C THR A 10 11.54 -7.66 2.20
N ILE A 11 12.13 -8.01 1.06
CA ILE A 11 12.72 -7.06 0.12
C ILE A 11 11.89 -6.98 -1.17
N ASN A 12 11.68 -5.76 -1.65
CA ASN A 12 11.01 -5.54 -2.92
C ASN A 12 11.85 -6.09 -4.09
N THR A 13 11.29 -7.00 -4.85
CA THR A 13 11.94 -7.73 -5.93
C THR A 13 12.25 -6.88 -7.17
N ARG A 14 11.76 -5.64 -7.23
CA ARG A 14 11.95 -4.71 -8.36
C ARG A 14 12.97 -3.60 -8.08
N LEU A 15 13.72 -3.71 -6.99
CA LEU A 15 14.76 -2.73 -6.65
C LEU A 15 16.00 -2.93 -7.52
N ASP A 16 16.67 -1.81 -7.78
CA ASP A 16 17.98 -1.82 -8.45
C ASP A 16 19.09 -2.35 -7.52
N VAL A 17 20.24 -2.67 -8.13
CA VAL A 17 21.39 -3.26 -7.44
C VAL A 17 21.92 -2.35 -6.33
N ASP A 18 21.99 -1.04 -6.54
CA ASP A 18 22.53 -0.08 -5.56
C ASP A 18 21.62 0.00 -4.33
N THR A 19 20.31 0.02 -4.54
CA THR A 19 19.32 0.00 -3.46
C THR A 19 19.36 -1.33 -2.70
N LEU A 20 19.47 -2.47 -3.38
CA LEU A 20 19.62 -3.78 -2.75
C LEU A 20 20.92 -3.84 -1.91
N THR A 21 22.05 -3.37 -2.46
CA THR A 21 23.33 -3.29 -1.74
C THR A 21 23.18 -2.49 -0.46
N TYR A 22 22.57 -1.30 -0.56
CA TYR A 22 22.31 -0.45 0.61
C TYR A 22 21.45 -1.16 1.66
N ILE A 23 20.37 -1.82 1.26
CA ILE A 23 19.48 -2.52 2.19
C ILE A 23 20.21 -3.68 2.89
N PHE A 24 21.02 -4.46 2.18
CA PHE A 24 21.79 -5.55 2.76
C PHE A 24 22.83 -5.03 3.76
N GLU A 25 23.55 -3.97 3.43
CA GLU A 25 24.55 -3.36 4.31
C GLU A 25 23.92 -2.69 5.53
N HIS A 26 22.93 -1.82 5.30
CA HIS A 26 22.25 -1.07 6.36
C HIS A 26 21.48 -1.99 7.31
N GLY A 27 20.78 -3.00 6.76
CA GLY A 27 20.03 -4.01 7.52
C GLY A 27 20.91 -5.10 8.13
N GLU A 28 22.25 -5.10 7.88
CA GLU A 28 23.21 -6.08 8.40
C GLU A 28 22.78 -7.52 8.10
N ALA A 29 22.35 -7.77 6.85
CA ALA A 29 21.88 -9.07 6.42
C ALA A 29 22.90 -10.17 6.70
N LYS A 30 22.50 -11.28 7.31
CA LYS A 30 23.34 -12.46 7.57
C LYS A 30 23.04 -13.58 6.60
N VAL A 31 21.78 -13.71 6.21
CA VAL A 31 21.30 -14.73 5.28
C VAL A 31 20.33 -14.06 4.30
N VAL A 32 20.44 -14.38 3.03
CA VAL A 32 19.51 -13.97 1.98
C VAL A 32 18.91 -15.21 1.35
N LEU A 33 17.59 -15.39 1.53
CA LEU A 33 16.82 -16.38 0.76
C LEU A 33 16.33 -15.69 -0.50
N VAL A 34 16.65 -16.27 -1.65
CA VAL A 34 16.34 -15.67 -2.95
C VAL A 34 15.75 -16.69 -3.91
N ASP A 35 14.62 -16.36 -4.53
CA ASP A 35 14.10 -17.13 -5.65
C ASP A 35 15.05 -17.07 -6.84
N SER A 36 15.26 -18.21 -7.52
CA SER A 36 16.19 -18.31 -8.65
C SER A 36 15.95 -17.25 -9.74
N GLN A 37 14.71 -16.78 -9.90
CA GLN A 37 14.35 -15.72 -10.81
C GLN A 37 15.07 -14.39 -10.50
N PHE A 38 15.33 -14.11 -9.22
CA PHE A 38 15.92 -12.85 -8.75
C PHE A 38 17.40 -13.00 -8.33
N LEU A 39 18.02 -14.12 -8.65
CA LEU A 39 19.38 -14.42 -8.20
C LEU A 39 20.43 -13.43 -8.73
N ALA A 40 20.36 -13.09 -10.02
CA ALA A 40 21.35 -12.23 -10.66
C ALA A 40 21.49 -10.83 -10.03
N PRO A 41 20.42 -10.05 -9.78
CA PRO A 41 20.54 -8.76 -9.09
C PRO A 41 20.99 -8.91 -7.64
N VAL A 42 20.62 -9.99 -6.94
CA VAL A 42 21.08 -10.25 -5.57
C VAL A 42 22.58 -10.54 -5.54
N GLU A 43 23.10 -11.35 -6.48
CA GLU A 43 24.55 -11.62 -6.61
C GLU A 43 25.35 -10.35 -6.87
N ALA A 44 24.85 -9.51 -7.78
CA ALA A 44 25.47 -8.22 -8.09
C ALA A 44 25.52 -7.32 -6.83
N ALA A 45 24.40 -7.23 -6.10
CA ALA A 45 24.31 -6.44 -4.88
C ALA A 45 25.23 -6.96 -3.77
N VAL A 46 25.25 -8.29 -3.52
CA VAL A 46 26.15 -8.90 -2.53
C VAL A 46 27.61 -8.73 -2.93
N SER A 47 27.91 -8.78 -4.23
CA SER A 47 29.29 -8.55 -4.73
C SER A 47 29.75 -7.12 -4.47
N ALA A 48 28.88 -6.15 -4.61
CA ALA A 48 29.13 -4.70 -4.41
C ALA A 48 29.26 -4.28 -2.94
N MET A 49 28.84 -5.13 -1.98
CA MET A 49 28.91 -4.82 -0.55
C MET A 49 30.35 -4.62 -0.07
N ASN A 50 30.53 -3.60 0.78
CA ASN A 50 31.78 -3.31 1.50
C ASN A 50 31.79 -3.86 2.93
N THR A 51 30.67 -4.45 3.38
CA THR A 51 30.47 -5.10 4.69
C THR A 51 30.57 -6.63 4.55
N PRO A 52 30.58 -7.40 5.65
CA PRO A 52 30.53 -8.86 5.60
C PRO A 52 29.35 -9.35 4.77
N LYS A 53 29.60 -10.19 3.79
CA LYS A 53 28.60 -10.68 2.84
C LYS A 53 27.68 -11.71 3.49
N PRO A 54 26.35 -11.64 3.24
CA PRO A 54 25.40 -12.64 3.73
C PRO A 54 25.60 -13.98 3.01
N GLN A 55 25.20 -15.07 3.68
CA GLN A 55 25.04 -16.35 3.02
C GLN A 55 23.81 -16.32 2.11
N ILE A 56 23.98 -16.67 0.84
CA ILE A 56 22.89 -16.82 -0.12
C ILE A 56 22.35 -18.25 -0.03
N ILE A 57 21.02 -18.37 0.05
CA ILE A 57 20.27 -19.62 -0.06
C ILE A 57 19.29 -19.46 -1.21
N GLU A 58 19.40 -20.31 -2.20
CA GLU A 58 18.61 -20.26 -3.42
C GLU A 58 17.31 -21.05 -3.24
N VAL A 59 16.18 -20.48 -3.66
CA VAL A 59 14.88 -21.13 -3.70
C VAL A 59 14.52 -21.38 -5.16
N ALA A 60 14.49 -22.66 -5.57
CA ALA A 60 14.16 -23.06 -6.93
C ALA A 60 12.69 -23.48 -7.02
N ASP A 61 11.91 -22.74 -7.80
CA ASP A 61 10.52 -23.10 -8.11
C ASP A 61 10.48 -23.88 -9.44
N GLN A 62 10.57 -25.20 -9.34
CA GLN A 62 10.58 -26.08 -10.51
C GLN A 62 9.24 -26.10 -11.24
N GLU A 63 8.11 -25.91 -10.55
CA GLU A 63 6.77 -25.87 -11.15
C GLU A 63 6.61 -24.62 -12.01
N ALA A 64 7.20 -23.51 -11.60
CA ALA A 64 7.27 -22.28 -12.41
C ALA A 64 8.40 -22.29 -13.44
N GLY A 65 9.13 -23.38 -13.59
CA GLY A 65 10.22 -23.56 -14.56
C GLY A 65 11.57 -23.02 -14.13
N PHE A 66 11.75 -22.57 -12.88
CA PHE A 66 13.00 -22.07 -12.36
C PHE A 66 13.82 -23.21 -11.70
N LYS A 67 15.06 -23.38 -12.15
CA LYS A 67 15.99 -24.39 -11.64
C LYS A 67 17.05 -23.75 -10.77
N ALA A 68 17.51 -24.48 -9.75
CA ALA A 68 18.66 -24.06 -8.96
C ALA A 68 19.91 -23.90 -9.83
N SER A 69 20.67 -22.84 -9.57
CA SER A 69 21.93 -22.56 -10.30
C SER A 69 23.06 -23.53 -9.99
N GLY A 70 22.97 -24.26 -8.90
CA GLY A 70 24.01 -25.12 -8.36
C GLY A 70 25.19 -24.38 -7.70
N ARG A 71 25.12 -23.06 -7.59
CA ARG A 71 26.21 -22.24 -7.01
C ARG A 71 26.00 -21.99 -5.50
N TYR A 72 24.81 -22.13 -5.01
CA TYR A 72 24.42 -21.84 -3.63
C TYR A 72 23.72 -23.05 -2.99
N LEU A 73 23.63 -23.04 -1.65
CA LEU A 73 22.79 -23.98 -0.94
C LEU A 73 21.35 -23.79 -1.37
N GLU A 74 20.74 -24.86 -1.85
CA GLU A 74 19.33 -24.86 -2.26
C GLU A 74 18.44 -25.05 -1.02
N TYR A 75 17.28 -24.39 -1.01
CA TYR A 75 16.38 -24.27 0.15
C TYR A 75 15.85 -25.64 0.61
N GLU A 76 15.39 -26.51 -0.30
CA GLU A 76 14.90 -27.84 0.05
C GLU A 76 16.02 -28.71 0.65
N THR A 77 17.24 -28.55 0.13
CA THR A 77 18.44 -29.22 0.72
C THR A 77 18.71 -28.65 2.12
N LEU A 78 18.53 -27.36 2.36
CA LEU A 78 18.65 -26.79 3.72
C LEU A 78 17.63 -27.40 4.66
N LEU A 79 16.38 -27.56 4.24
CA LEU A 79 15.30 -28.14 5.05
C LEU A 79 15.62 -29.57 5.49
N THR A 80 16.28 -30.39 4.65
CA THR A 80 16.68 -31.77 5.03
C THR A 80 17.68 -31.82 6.17
N ARG A 81 18.37 -30.69 6.46
CA ARG A 81 19.35 -30.57 7.57
C ARG A 81 18.72 -30.05 8.84
N GLY A 82 17.46 -29.62 8.78
CA GLY A 82 16.72 -29.08 9.91
C GLY A 82 16.24 -30.16 10.89
N ASP A 83 16.12 -29.78 12.15
CA ASP A 83 15.48 -30.58 13.16
C ASP A 83 14.01 -30.10 13.33
N ALA A 84 13.05 -30.92 12.93
CA ALA A 84 11.62 -30.62 13.04
C ALA A 84 11.16 -30.46 14.49
N GLN A 85 11.94 -30.95 15.47
CA GLN A 85 11.67 -30.83 16.90
C GLN A 85 12.45 -29.69 17.57
N ALA A 86 13.18 -28.88 16.80
CA ALA A 86 13.91 -27.73 17.34
C ALA A 86 12.95 -26.78 18.08
N PRO A 87 13.25 -26.37 19.32
CA PRO A 87 12.37 -25.49 20.07
C PRO A 87 12.33 -24.10 19.42
N TRP A 88 11.17 -23.49 19.42
CA TRP A 88 11.03 -22.11 18.99
C TRP A 88 11.71 -21.18 20.00
N ILE A 89 12.46 -20.22 19.51
CA ILE A 89 13.04 -19.16 20.31
C ILE A 89 11.99 -18.08 20.49
N MET A 90 11.36 -18.08 21.67
CA MET A 90 10.38 -17.06 22.03
C MET A 90 11.07 -15.74 22.36
N PRO A 91 10.48 -14.56 21.99
CA PRO A 91 11.01 -13.28 22.42
C PRO A 91 10.98 -13.17 23.94
N LYS A 92 12.04 -12.59 24.51
CA LYS A 92 12.10 -12.31 25.96
C LYS A 92 11.22 -11.13 26.35
N ASP A 93 11.06 -10.20 25.41
CA ASP A 93 10.20 -9.03 25.49
C ASP A 93 9.43 -8.92 24.18
N GLU A 94 8.12 -8.77 24.26
CA GLU A 94 7.27 -8.59 23.05
C GLU A 94 7.59 -7.29 22.27
N TRP A 95 8.39 -6.38 22.83
CA TRP A 95 8.95 -5.22 22.18
C TRP A 95 10.20 -5.55 21.33
N GLU A 96 10.74 -6.77 21.39
CA GLU A 96 11.83 -7.19 20.51
C GLU A 96 11.42 -7.06 19.03
N SER A 97 12.43 -6.83 18.17
CA SER A 97 12.21 -6.62 16.74
C SER A 97 11.82 -7.92 16.06
N LEU A 98 10.70 -7.91 15.35
CA LEU A 98 10.19 -9.03 14.56
C LEU A 98 10.60 -8.94 13.10
N ALA A 99 10.44 -7.75 12.51
CA ALA A 99 10.70 -7.52 11.10
C ALA A 99 11.24 -6.11 10.84
N LEU A 100 11.89 -5.96 9.68
CA LEU A 100 12.44 -4.72 9.16
C LEU A 100 11.97 -4.56 7.71
N ASN A 101 11.14 -3.57 7.44
CA ASN A 101 10.70 -3.27 6.08
C ASN A 101 11.19 -1.91 5.64
N TYR A 102 11.58 -1.79 4.37
CA TYR A 102 12.08 -0.53 3.84
C TYR A 102 11.00 0.24 3.10
N THR A 103 10.85 1.53 3.42
CA THR A 103 9.96 2.43 2.68
C THR A 103 10.63 2.83 1.37
N SER A 104 9.84 3.02 0.32
CA SER A 104 10.29 3.70 -0.90
C SER A 104 10.46 5.19 -0.60
N GLY A 105 11.62 5.59 -0.07
CA GLY A 105 11.89 6.99 0.27
C GLY A 105 11.68 7.92 -0.93
N THR A 106 10.82 8.91 -0.78
CA THR A 106 10.53 9.90 -1.84
C THR A 106 11.56 11.03 -1.91
N THR A 107 12.50 11.08 -0.94
CA THR A 107 13.47 12.19 -0.78
C THR A 107 14.89 11.73 -0.51
N GLY A 108 15.20 10.43 -0.69
CA GLY A 108 16.52 9.90 -0.39
C GLY A 108 16.56 8.38 -0.32
N ARG A 109 17.55 7.81 0.37
CA ARG A 109 17.66 6.37 0.59
C ARG A 109 16.47 5.84 1.39
N PRO A 110 16.01 4.60 1.12
CA PRO A 110 14.92 3.98 1.87
C PRO A 110 15.18 3.95 3.38
N LYS A 111 14.16 4.26 4.19
CA LYS A 111 14.23 4.13 5.64
C LYS A 111 13.79 2.75 6.07
N GLY A 112 14.52 2.10 6.96
CA GLY A 112 14.14 0.81 7.54
C GLY A 112 13.19 1.00 8.71
N VAL A 113 11.96 0.53 8.59
CA VAL A 113 10.91 0.57 9.62
C VAL A 113 10.99 -0.69 10.46
N VAL A 114 11.15 -0.55 11.77
CA VAL A 114 11.29 -1.69 12.70
C VAL A 114 9.97 -2.04 13.34
N TYR A 115 9.51 -3.27 13.11
CA TYR A 115 8.32 -3.84 13.77
C TYR A 115 8.70 -4.68 14.99
N HIS A 116 7.75 -4.83 15.91
CA HIS A 116 7.92 -5.60 17.14
C HIS A 116 6.86 -6.70 17.26
N HIS A 117 7.13 -7.72 18.07
CA HIS A 117 6.24 -8.87 18.25
C HIS A 117 4.84 -8.49 18.73
N ARG A 118 4.73 -7.53 19.68
CA ARG A 118 3.43 -7.03 20.18
C ARG A 118 2.55 -6.49 19.06
N GLY A 119 3.10 -5.61 18.20
CA GLY A 119 2.35 -5.02 17.10
C GLY A 119 1.87 -6.07 16.10
N ALA A 120 2.76 -6.99 15.70
CA ALA A 120 2.41 -8.09 14.80
C ALA A 120 1.32 -8.99 15.39
N TYR A 121 1.43 -9.33 16.68
CA TYR A 121 0.42 -10.15 17.36
C TYR A 121 -0.95 -9.47 17.37
N LEU A 122 -1.02 -8.20 17.75
CA LEU A 122 -2.28 -7.46 17.81
C LEU A 122 -2.90 -7.25 16.42
N MET A 123 -2.09 -6.95 15.40
CA MET A 123 -2.55 -6.87 14.02
C MET A 123 -3.08 -8.22 13.52
N THR A 124 -2.40 -9.31 13.87
CA THR A 124 -2.82 -10.67 13.52
C THR A 124 -4.16 -11.04 14.16
N MET A 125 -4.41 -10.59 15.41
CA MET A 125 -5.66 -10.84 16.11
C MET A 125 -6.80 -9.90 15.65
N GLY A 126 -6.49 -8.66 15.34
CA GLY A 126 -7.49 -7.63 15.01
C GLY A 126 -7.97 -7.68 13.56
N THR A 127 -7.07 -7.90 12.62
CA THR A 127 -7.38 -7.89 11.18
C THR A 127 -8.47 -8.90 10.79
N PRO A 128 -8.47 -10.16 11.26
CA PRO A 128 -9.52 -11.11 10.91
C PRO A 128 -10.93 -10.67 11.31
N ILE A 129 -11.06 -9.92 12.41
CA ILE A 129 -12.37 -9.46 12.91
C ILE A 129 -13.02 -8.52 11.89
N SER A 130 -12.28 -7.52 11.42
CA SER A 130 -12.79 -6.54 10.47
C SER A 130 -12.89 -7.10 9.05
N TRP A 131 -12.03 -8.04 8.68
CA TRP A 131 -12.08 -8.71 7.38
C TRP A 131 -13.10 -9.86 7.31
N ARG A 132 -13.89 -10.04 8.36
CA ARG A 132 -14.88 -11.12 8.46
C ARG A 132 -14.30 -12.51 8.23
N MET A 133 -13.03 -12.67 8.61
CA MET A 133 -12.27 -13.89 8.37
C MET A 133 -12.58 -14.91 9.46
N THR A 134 -13.19 -16.04 9.08
CA THR A 134 -13.50 -17.15 9.98
C THR A 134 -12.31 -18.12 10.07
N LEU A 135 -12.44 -19.19 10.85
CA LEU A 135 -11.46 -20.28 10.85
C LEU A 135 -11.36 -20.94 9.47
N GLN A 136 -10.17 -21.39 9.14
CA GLN A 136 -9.82 -22.09 7.89
C GLN A 136 -10.15 -21.28 6.62
N PRO A 137 -9.82 -19.98 6.55
CA PRO A 137 -10.02 -19.21 5.32
C PRO A 137 -9.07 -19.69 4.23
N VAL A 138 -9.45 -19.48 2.97
CA VAL A 138 -8.55 -19.63 1.83
C VAL A 138 -8.13 -18.24 1.36
N PHE A 139 -6.86 -17.92 1.50
CA PHE A 139 -6.30 -16.60 1.24
C PHE A 139 -5.36 -16.63 0.03
N MET A 140 -5.61 -15.78 -0.97
CA MET A 140 -4.70 -15.62 -2.09
C MET A 140 -3.64 -14.55 -1.76
N ALA A 141 -2.36 -14.93 -1.83
CA ALA A 141 -1.22 -14.08 -1.52
C ALA A 141 -0.86 -13.15 -2.69
N ILE A 142 -1.66 -12.11 -2.92
CA ILE A 142 -1.43 -11.07 -3.94
C ILE A 142 -0.54 -9.96 -3.38
N VAL A 143 -0.79 -9.52 -2.13
CA VAL A 143 0.03 -8.48 -1.51
C VAL A 143 1.43 -9.00 -1.24
N PRO A 144 2.48 -8.38 -1.80
CA PRO A 144 3.84 -8.84 -1.59
C PRO A 144 4.27 -8.75 -0.11
N LEU A 145 5.13 -9.68 0.33
CA LEU A 145 5.62 -9.72 1.71
C LEU A 145 6.39 -8.47 2.13
N PHE A 146 6.98 -7.74 1.19
CA PHE A 146 7.69 -6.49 1.49
C PHE A 146 6.76 -5.30 1.79
N HIS A 147 5.44 -5.47 1.66
CA HIS A 147 4.44 -4.56 2.19
C HIS A 147 3.83 -5.16 3.46
N CYS A 148 4.33 -4.67 4.60
CA CYS A 148 3.89 -5.03 5.95
C CYS A 148 3.69 -6.55 6.12
N ASN A 149 4.70 -7.32 5.66
CA ASN A 149 4.71 -8.78 5.58
C ASN A 149 3.43 -9.36 4.96
N GLY A 150 3.05 -8.76 3.81
CA GLY A 150 1.86 -9.17 3.06
C GLY A 150 0.56 -8.88 3.80
N TRP A 151 0.48 -7.73 4.47
CA TRP A 151 -0.65 -7.32 5.33
C TRP A 151 -1.01 -8.41 6.34
N ASN A 152 0.01 -8.91 7.02
CA ASN A 152 -0.10 -9.89 8.12
C ASN A 152 -0.58 -11.29 7.75
N HIS A 153 -0.84 -11.63 6.47
CA HIS A 153 -1.33 -12.98 6.14
C HIS A 153 -0.36 -14.09 6.56
N THR A 154 0.93 -13.80 6.59
CA THR A 154 1.97 -14.73 7.08
C THR A 154 1.75 -15.19 8.52
N TRP A 155 1.07 -14.38 9.33
CA TRP A 155 0.75 -14.69 10.72
C TRP A 155 -0.71 -15.09 10.91
N MET A 156 -1.63 -14.46 10.17
CA MET A 156 -3.06 -14.75 10.25
C MET A 156 -3.39 -16.17 9.80
N MET A 157 -2.79 -16.64 8.70
CA MET A 157 -3.14 -17.96 8.18
C MET A 157 -2.77 -19.10 9.13
N PRO A 158 -1.55 -19.13 9.73
CA PRO A 158 -1.27 -20.11 10.79
C PRO A 158 -2.18 -19.99 12.00
N LEU A 159 -2.54 -18.76 12.42
CA LEU A 159 -3.45 -18.54 13.55
C LEU A 159 -4.83 -19.14 13.31
N LEU A 160 -5.36 -18.97 12.10
CA LEU A 160 -6.72 -19.39 11.75
C LEU A 160 -6.79 -20.81 11.18
N GLY A 161 -5.65 -21.51 11.03
CA GLY A 161 -5.57 -22.79 10.32
C GLY A 161 -5.96 -22.66 8.85
N GLY A 162 -5.70 -21.47 8.26
CA GLY A 162 -6.08 -21.14 6.88
C GLY A 162 -5.12 -21.71 5.83
N THR A 163 -5.58 -21.72 4.59
CA THR A 163 -4.81 -22.08 3.41
C THR A 163 -4.30 -20.83 2.70
N VAL A 164 -3.03 -20.85 2.27
CA VAL A 164 -2.46 -19.79 1.42
C VAL A 164 -2.35 -20.30 -0.01
N VAL A 165 -3.01 -19.63 -0.93
CA VAL A 165 -2.87 -19.84 -2.37
C VAL A 165 -1.83 -18.88 -2.90
N GLY A 166 -0.71 -19.39 -3.40
CA GLY A 166 0.36 -18.59 -4.01
C GLY A 166 -0.09 -17.99 -5.34
N CYS A 167 0.29 -16.74 -5.60
CA CYS A 167 0.03 -16.08 -6.87
C CYS A 167 1.35 -15.46 -7.37
N ARG A 168 2.08 -16.18 -8.22
CA ARG A 168 3.36 -15.72 -8.76
C ARG A 168 3.17 -14.56 -9.73
N ASP A 169 2.23 -14.71 -10.66
CA ASP A 169 1.92 -13.72 -11.68
C ASP A 169 0.47 -13.22 -11.50
N ILE A 170 0.35 -11.98 -11.05
CA ILE A 170 -0.94 -11.37 -10.77
C ILE A 170 -1.62 -11.02 -12.10
N SER A 171 -2.70 -11.74 -12.41
CA SER A 171 -3.56 -11.50 -13.57
C SER A 171 -5.03 -11.73 -13.21
N ALA A 172 -5.94 -11.18 -14.02
CA ALA A 172 -7.38 -11.43 -13.84
C ALA A 172 -7.67 -12.93 -13.88
N LYS A 173 -7.09 -13.64 -14.84
CA LYS A 173 -7.25 -15.10 -14.99
C LYS A 173 -6.78 -15.85 -13.73
N ALA A 174 -5.58 -15.56 -13.22
CA ALA A 174 -5.05 -16.23 -12.03
C ALA A 174 -5.94 -16.01 -10.80
N ILE A 175 -6.49 -14.79 -10.64
CA ILE A 175 -7.40 -14.47 -9.54
C ILE A 175 -8.72 -15.26 -9.68
N TYR A 176 -9.35 -15.26 -10.86
CA TYR A 176 -10.58 -16.00 -11.08
C TYR A 176 -10.38 -17.52 -10.97
N ASP A 177 -9.26 -18.05 -11.46
CA ASP A 177 -8.94 -19.48 -11.31
C ASP A 177 -8.77 -19.86 -9.84
N GLY A 178 -8.01 -19.08 -9.07
CA GLY A 178 -7.85 -19.32 -7.63
C GLY A 178 -9.16 -19.27 -6.85
N ILE A 179 -10.07 -18.35 -7.21
CA ILE A 179 -11.40 -18.29 -6.58
C ILE A 179 -12.23 -19.53 -6.94
N ALA A 180 -12.26 -19.91 -8.22
CA ALA A 180 -13.12 -20.97 -8.69
C ALA A 180 -12.59 -22.38 -8.38
N ASP A 181 -11.27 -22.60 -8.44
CA ASP A 181 -10.67 -23.93 -8.30
C ASP A 181 -10.18 -24.21 -6.87
N GLU A 182 -9.66 -23.18 -6.16
CA GLU A 182 -9.12 -23.31 -4.81
C GLU A 182 -10.05 -22.79 -3.72
N GLY A 183 -11.19 -22.18 -4.10
CA GLY A 183 -12.14 -21.62 -3.16
C GLY A 183 -11.63 -20.38 -2.41
N VAL A 184 -10.79 -19.57 -3.04
CA VAL A 184 -10.26 -18.35 -2.43
C VAL A 184 -11.40 -17.46 -1.94
N SER A 185 -11.41 -17.19 -0.65
CA SER A 185 -12.42 -16.39 0.04
C SER A 185 -11.92 -14.97 0.38
N HIS A 186 -10.60 -14.77 0.46
CA HIS A 186 -9.99 -13.51 0.87
C HIS A 186 -8.73 -13.19 0.08
N PHE A 187 -8.55 -11.92 -0.27
CA PHE A 187 -7.27 -11.38 -0.73
C PHE A 187 -7.17 -9.87 -0.50
N GLY A 188 -5.95 -9.34 -0.45
CA GLY A 188 -5.70 -7.90 -0.47
C GLY A 188 -5.15 -7.46 -1.81
N GLY A 189 -5.45 -6.22 -2.23
CA GLY A 189 -4.89 -5.69 -3.46
C GLY A 189 -5.00 -4.16 -3.56
N ALA A 190 -4.08 -3.55 -4.31
CA ALA A 190 -4.19 -2.14 -4.67
C ALA A 190 -5.33 -1.93 -5.68
N PRO A 191 -5.84 -0.70 -5.87
CA PRO A 191 -6.92 -0.42 -6.83
C PRO A 191 -6.69 -0.91 -8.26
N ILE A 192 -5.42 -1.03 -8.69
CA ILE A 192 -5.08 -1.61 -9.99
C ILE A 192 -5.50 -3.07 -10.11
N VAL A 193 -5.48 -3.84 -9.02
CA VAL A 193 -5.96 -5.23 -8.99
C VAL A 193 -7.48 -5.28 -9.17
N LEU A 194 -8.21 -4.36 -8.50
CA LEU A 194 -9.66 -4.24 -8.68
C LEU A 194 -10.03 -3.89 -10.12
N ASN A 195 -9.31 -2.94 -10.72
CA ASN A 195 -9.50 -2.55 -12.13
C ASN A 195 -9.21 -3.72 -13.07
N MET A 196 -8.19 -4.52 -12.80
CA MET A 196 -7.85 -5.71 -13.58
C MET A 196 -9.01 -6.74 -13.54
N ILE A 197 -9.59 -6.97 -12.38
CA ILE A 197 -10.74 -7.89 -12.20
C ILE A 197 -11.97 -7.38 -12.97
N VAL A 198 -12.29 -6.09 -12.82
CA VAL A 198 -13.47 -5.47 -13.46
C VAL A 198 -13.34 -5.49 -14.98
N ASN A 199 -12.14 -5.28 -15.53
CA ASN A 199 -11.86 -5.22 -16.96
C ASN A 199 -11.36 -6.55 -17.55
N ALA A 200 -11.49 -7.66 -16.80
CA ALA A 200 -11.11 -8.98 -17.29
C ALA A 200 -11.88 -9.33 -18.58
N ALA A 201 -11.20 -9.94 -19.54
CA ALA A 201 -11.84 -10.47 -20.74
C ALA A 201 -12.81 -11.61 -20.38
N ASP A 202 -13.84 -11.83 -21.21
CA ASP A 202 -14.85 -12.86 -20.92
C ASP A 202 -14.24 -14.27 -20.75
N GLY A 203 -13.17 -14.57 -21.49
CA GLY A 203 -12.45 -15.86 -21.37
C GLY A 203 -11.57 -16.00 -20.13
N GLU A 204 -11.35 -14.95 -19.37
CA GLU A 204 -10.59 -14.96 -18.11
C GLU A 204 -11.50 -15.07 -16.88
N ARG A 205 -12.78 -14.71 -17.05
CA ARG A 205 -13.77 -14.73 -15.96
C ARG A 205 -14.24 -16.14 -15.68
N ARG A 206 -14.41 -16.45 -14.41
CA ARG A 206 -14.99 -17.70 -13.91
C ARG A 206 -16.14 -17.37 -12.97
N SER A 207 -17.18 -18.22 -12.96
CA SER A 207 -18.25 -18.14 -11.99
C SER A 207 -17.84 -18.80 -10.68
N PHE A 208 -18.32 -18.24 -9.57
CA PHE A 208 -18.19 -18.77 -8.21
C PHE A 208 -19.46 -18.43 -7.43
N ASP A 209 -19.75 -19.17 -6.35
CA ASP A 209 -21.02 -19.14 -5.62
C ASP A 209 -20.88 -18.61 -4.18
N HIS A 210 -19.71 -18.06 -3.84
CA HIS A 210 -19.43 -17.50 -2.53
C HIS A 210 -18.99 -16.03 -2.64
N GLN A 211 -19.12 -15.27 -1.56
CA GLN A 211 -18.62 -13.90 -1.49
C GLN A 211 -17.11 -13.89 -1.26
N VAL A 212 -16.39 -13.06 -2.01
CA VAL A 212 -14.96 -12.86 -1.84
C VAL A 212 -14.71 -11.53 -1.14
N GLU A 213 -14.07 -11.58 0.02
CA GLU A 213 -13.72 -10.42 0.83
C GLU A 213 -12.39 -9.82 0.37
N VAL A 214 -12.38 -8.54 0.03
CA VAL A 214 -11.20 -7.86 -0.51
C VAL A 214 -10.86 -6.62 0.29
N PHE A 215 -9.63 -6.54 0.80
CA PHE A 215 -9.08 -5.29 1.29
C PHE A 215 -8.35 -4.55 0.18
N THR A 216 -8.61 -3.24 0.05
CA THR A 216 -7.89 -2.37 -0.87
C THR A 216 -7.26 -1.20 -0.14
N ALA A 217 -6.01 -0.90 -0.50
CA ALA A 217 -5.23 0.19 0.09
C ALA A 217 -4.21 0.76 -0.90
N GLY A 218 -3.47 1.78 -0.46
CA GLY A 218 -2.41 2.43 -1.22
C GLY A 218 -2.86 3.65 -2.02
N ALA A 219 -4.11 3.66 -2.48
CA ALA A 219 -4.80 4.81 -3.06
C ALA A 219 -6.32 4.61 -2.92
N PRO A 220 -7.14 5.65 -2.96
CA PRO A 220 -8.60 5.51 -3.03
C PRO A 220 -9.00 4.85 -4.37
N PRO A 221 -9.81 3.78 -4.35
CA PRO A 221 -10.37 3.21 -5.59
C PRO A 221 -11.42 4.15 -6.17
N ALA A 222 -11.57 4.14 -7.50
CA ALA A 222 -12.62 4.91 -8.16
C ALA A 222 -14.01 4.40 -7.75
N PRO A 223 -14.99 5.27 -7.45
CA PRO A 223 -16.35 4.86 -7.08
C PRO A 223 -17.01 3.92 -8.10
N ALA A 224 -16.78 4.16 -9.39
CA ALA A 224 -17.28 3.30 -10.47
C ALA A 224 -16.70 1.87 -10.39
N THR A 225 -15.41 1.73 -10.08
CA THR A 225 -14.76 0.42 -9.88
C THR A 225 -15.36 -0.31 -8.67
N LEU A 226 -15.60 0.38 -7.55
CA LEU A 226 -16.25 -0.21 -6.37
C LEU A 226 -17.67 -0.70 -6.65
N ALA A 227 -18.44 0.08 -7.43
CA ALA A 227 -19.79 -0.30 -7.83
C ALA A 227 -19.79 -1.52 -8.75
N ALA A 228 -18.90 -1.56 -9.74
CA ALA A 228 -18.81 -2.66 -10.70
C ALA A 228 -18.37 -3.96 -10.02
N ILE A 229 -17.31 -3.93 -9.22
CA ILE A 229 -16.76 -5.13 -8.60
C ILE A 229 -17.71 -5.73 -7.55
N GLY A 230 -18.50 -4.89 -6.85
CA GLY A 230 -19.53 -5.35 -5.91
C GLY A 230 -20.61 -6.20 -6.59
N GLN A 231 -20.96 -5.92 -7.84
CA GLN A 231 -21.93 -6.70 -8.62
C GLN A 231 -21.37 -8.05 -9.09
N MET A 232 -20.05 -8.25 -8.98
CA MET A 232 -19.34 -9.46 -9.41
C MET A 232 -19.09 -10.46 -8.28
N GLY A 233 -19.68 -10.26 -7.08
CA GLY A 233 -19.53 -11.14 -5.93
C GLY A 233 -18.38 -10.79 -4.98
N PHE A 234 -17.76 -9.63 -5.14
CA PHE A 234 -16.69 -9.16 -4.26
C PHE A 234 -17.22 -8.13 -3.25
N ASN A 235 -16.84 -8.29 -2.00
CA ASN A 235 -17.07 -7.29 -0.96
C ASN A 235 -15.76 -6.54 -0.70
N VAL A 236 -15.67 -5.30 -1.16
CA VAL A 236 -14.45 -4.50 -1.05
C VAL A 236 -14.53 -3.56 0.15
N THR A 237 -13.56 -3.68 1.06
CA THR A 237 -13.34 -2.75 2.16
C THR A 237 -12.08 -1.94 1.91
N GLN A 238 -12.22 -0.62 1.87
CA GLN A 238 -11.07 0.27 1.81
C GLN A 238 -10.42 0.36 3.18
N VAL A 239 -9.09 0.26 3.21
CA VAL A 239 -8.30 0.37 4.41
C VAL A 239 -7.16 1.36 4.23
N TYR A 240 -6.72 1.98 5.33
CA TYR A 240 -5.61 2.92 5.33
C TYR A 240 -4.61 2.58 6.44
N GLY A 241 -3.37 2.74 6.11
CA GLY A 241 -2.23 2.62 6.99
C GLY A 241 -0.93 2.82 6.23
N LEU A 242 0.16 2.74 6.93
CA LEU A 242 1.50 3.04 6.45
C LEU A 242 2.42 1.87 6.76
N THR A 243 3.62 1.89 6.18
CA THR A 243 4.68 0.98 6.59
C THR A 243 4.94 1.14 8.09
N GLU A 244 4.90 2.37 8.60
CA GLU A 244 5.14 2.74 9.98
C GLU A 244 4.06 2.26 10.98
N THR A 245 2.90 1.79 10.48
CA THR A 245 1.82 1.24 11.29
C THR A 245 1.64 -0.28 11.14
N TYR A 246 2.63 -0.96 10.54
CA TYR A 246 2.61 -2.40 10.26
C TYR A 246 1.42 -2.85 9.42
N GLY A 247 0.91 -2.00 8.57
CA GLY A 247 -0.25 -2.24 7.72
C GLY A 247 -1.38 -1.27 8.00
N HIS A 248 -2.59 -1.70 7.74
CA HIS A 248 -3.77 -0.86 7.91
C HIS A 248 -4.19 -0.77 9.37
N VAL A 249 -4.53 0.43 9.79
CA VAL A 249 -5.01 0.77 11.14
C VAL A 249 -6.28 1.60 11.13
N VAL A 250 -6.79 1.90 9.94
CA VAL A 250 -8.07 2.56 9.69
C VAL A 250 -8.81 1.77 8.62
N GLU A 251 -10.12 1.61 8.78
CA GLU A 251 -10.94 0.82 7.88
C GLU A 251 -12.30 1.43 7.64
N SER A 252 -12.77 1.36 6.40
CA SER A 252 -14.07 1.85 5.96
C SER A 252 -15.15 0.80 6.19
N LEU A 253 -15.55 0.62 7.45
CA LEU A 253 -16.62 -0.30 7.80
C LEU A 253 -17.96 0.20 7.28
N TRP A 254 -18.69 -0.70 6.61
CA TRP A 254 -20.01 -0.39 6.11
C TRP A 254 -21.05 -0.50 7.23
N ASN A 255 -21.85 0.57 7.39
CA ASN A 255 -23.00 0.55 8.28
C ASN A 255 -24.25 0.11 7.49
N PRO A 256 -24.95 -0.97 7.88
CA PRO A 256 -26.14 -1.45 7.17
C PRO A 256 -27.25 -0.38 7.02
N ALA A 257 -27.31 0.61 7.90
CA ALA A 257 -28.26 1.72 7.75
C ALA A 257 -28.01 2.57 6.48
N TRP A 258 -26.83 2.46 5.88
CA TRP A 258 -26.50 3.19 4.65
C TRP A 258 -27.03 2.51 3.38
N ASP A 259 -27.53 1.28 3.47
CA ASP A 259 -28.15 0.57 2.33
C ASP A 259 -29.39 1.32 1.80
N ALA A 260 -30.04 2.10 2.67
CA ALA A 260 -31.21 2.90 2.31
C ALA A 260 -30.86 4.28 1.68
N LEU A 261 -29.57 4.66 1.65
CA LEU A 261 -29.14 5.94 1.11
C LEU A 261 -29.11 5.92 -0.43
N PRO A 262 -29.22 7.09 -1.10
CA PRO A 262 -28.97 7.19 -2.53
C PRO A 262 -27.59 6.64 -2.92
N ALA A 263 -27.47 6.04 -4.11
CA ALA A 263 -26.24 5.39 -4.58
C ALA A 263 -25.02 6.34 -4.58
N GLU A 264 -25.23 7.62 -4.86
CA GLU A 264 -24.17 8.63 -4.82
C GLU A 264 -23.65 8.84 -3.40
N GLU A 265 -24.54 8.90 -2.41
CA GLU A 265 -24.15 9.05 -1.00
C GLU A 265 -23.46 7.79 -0.48
N GLN A 266 -23.95 6.60 -0.86
CA GLN A 266 -23.27 5.33 -0.56
C GLN A 266 -21.84 5.32 -1.12
N SER A 267 -21.66 5.74 -2.37
CA SER A 267 -20.34 5.80 -3.02
C SER A 267 -19.42 6.81 -2.33
N SER A 268 -19.95 7.97 -1.93
CA SER A 268 -19.20 8.97 -1.16
C SER A 268 -18.71 8.44 0.19
N ARG A 269 -19.56 7.67 0.91
CA ARG A 269 -19.18 7.06 2.19
C ARG A 269 -18.15 5.94 2.02
N LYS A 270 -18.30 5.10 0.99
CA LYS A 270 -17.32 4.05 0.65
C LYS A 270 -15.94 4.59 0.28
N ALA A 271 -15.88 5.82 -0.25
CA ALA A 271 -14.61 6.46 -0.60
C ALA A 271 -13.82 7.01 0.61
N ARG A 272 -14.42 7.07 1.81
CA ARG A 272 -13.73 7.50 3.03
C ARG A 272 -12.82 6.38 3.54
N GLN A 273 -11.73 6.74 4.22
CA GLN A 273 -10.82 5.75 4.80
C GLN A 273 -11.42 5.04 6.01
N GLY A 274 -12.32 5.71 6.73
CA GLY A 274 -13.10 5.11 7.79
C GLY A 274 -12.66 5.48 9.20
N ILE A 275 -12.71 4.53 10.11
CA ILE A 275 -12.44 4.69 11.55
C ILE A 275 -11.22 3.86 11.97
N ALA A 276 -10.64 4.22 13.12
CA ALA A 276 -9.52 3.48 13.70
C ALA A 276 -9.89 2.04 14.06
N MET A 277 -8.98 1.11 13.80
CA MET A 277 -9.09 -0.28 14.25
C MET A 277 -8.94 -0.41 15.77
N PRO A 278 -9.57 -1.44 16.39
CA PRO A 278 -9.62 -1.57 17.85
C PRO A 278 -8.27 -1.69 18.56
N MET A 279 -7.19 -2.09 17.85
CA MET A 279 -5.85 -2.20 18.44
C MET A 279 -5.10 -0.86 18.53
N MET A 280 -5.67 0.23 18.03
CA MET A 280 -5.12 1.56 18.14
C MET A 280 -5.65 2.27 19.37
N ASP A 281 -4.77 2.92 20.12
CA ASP A 281 -5.18 3.73 21.29
C ASP A 281 -5.85 5.02 20.83
N LEU A 282 -5.29 5.64 19.78
CA LEU A 282 -5.80 6.84 19.16
C LEU A 282 -5.38 6.94 17.69
N THR A 283 -6.32 7.23 16.83
CA THR A 283 -6.10 7.74 15.47
C THR A 283 -7.05 8.88 15.26
N THR A 284 -6.54 10.09 15.04
CA THR A 284 -7.33 11.31 14.92
C THR A 284 -6.66 12.30 13.98
N VAL A 285 -7.35 13.40 13.70
CA VAL A 285 -6.82 14.47 12.87
C VAL A 285 -6.58 15.70 13.76
N VAL A 286 -5.37 16.28 13.65
CA VAL A 286 -4.95 17.42 14.48
C VAL A 286 -4.54 18.61 13.61
N ASP A 287 -4.65 19.81 14.17
CA ASP A 287 -4.11 21.03 13.59
C ASP A 287 -2.59 21.16 13.84
N ASP A 288 -1.99 22.26 13.40
CA ASP A 288 -0.58 22.57 13.56
C ASP A 288 -0.15 22.80 15.02
N THR A 289 -1.11 22.98 15.93
CA THR A 289 -0.88 23.06 17.38
C THR A 289 -0.96 21.71 18.08
N GLY A 290 -1.33 20.65 17.37
CA GLY A 290 -1.54 19.29 17.90
C GLY A 290 -2.91 19.10 18.56
N GLN A 291 -3.86 20.03 18.40
CA GLN A 291 -5.22 19.90 18.89
C GLN A 291 -6.10 19.21 17.85
N GLN A 292 -7.03 18.36 18.33
CA GLN A 292 -7.99 17.71 17.45
C GLN A 292 -8.85 18.75 16.73
N ILE A 293 -8.97 18.60 15.40
CA ILE A 293 -9.82 19.46 14.58
C ILE A 293 -11.31 19.20 14.82
N ALA A 294 -12.17 20.13 14.34
CA ALA A 294 -13.62 19.91 14.33
C ALA A 294 -13.98 18.72 13.41
N MET A 295 -14.91 17.87 13.87
CA MET A 295 -15.47 16.78 13.07
C MET A 295 -16.64 17.30 12.22
N ASP A 296 -16.36 18.25 11.33
CA ASP A 296 -17.35 18.94 10.49
C ASP A 296 -17.34 18.48 9.02
N GLY A 297 -16.41 17.59 8.67
CA GLY A 297 -16.20 17.11 7.30
C GLY A 297 -15.59 18.16 6.36
N ALA A 298 -15.01 19.24 6.89
CA ALA A 298 -14.44 20.33 6.13
C ALA A 298 -13.07 20.79 6.64
N THR A 299 -12.90 20.92 7.96
CA THR A 299 -11.64 21.36 8.58
C THR A 299 -10.55 20.31 8.31
N GLN A 300 -9.41 20.77 7.79
CA GLN A 300 -8.26 19.90 7.47
C GLN A 300 -7.24 19.90 8.60
N GLY A 301 -6.56 18.78 8.78
CA GLY A 301 -5.45 18.62 9.68
C GLY A 301 -4.62 17.39 9.34
N GLU A 302 -3.58 17.10 10.10
CA GLU A 302 -2.73 15.93 9.94
C GLU A 302 -3.31 14.72 10.69
N ILE A 303 -3.29 13.54 10.05
CA ILE A 303 -3.59 12.28 10.75
C ILE A 303 -2.42 11.95 11.68
N VAL A 304 -2.70 11.84 12.98
CA VAL A 304 -1.75 11.35 13.99
C VAL A 304 -2.23 10.07 14.64
N MET A 305 -1.30 9.22 15.01
CA MET A 305 -1.58 7.87 15.47
C MET A 305 -0.81 7.52 16.73
N ARG A 306 -1.46 6.79 17.64
CA ARG A 306 -0.82 6.14 18.78
C ARG A 306 -1.45 4.78 18.99
N GLY A 307 -0.62 3.77 19.22
CA GLY A 307 -1.09 2.41 19.45
C GLY A 307 0.01 1.38 19.27
N ASN A 308 -0.31 0.16 19.66
CA ASN A 308 0.66 -0.93 19.68
C ASN A 308 0.98 -1.50 18.28
N ALA A 309 0.31 -1.08 17.23
CA ALA A 309 0.66 -1.41 15.84
C ALA A 309 1.72 -0.47 15.24
N VAL A 310 1.95 0.70 15.88
CA VAL A 310 2.94 1.68 15.38
C VAL A 310 4.36 1.15 15.59
N MET A 311 5.24 1.39 14.62
CA MET A 311 6.64 0.95 14.60
C MET A 311 7.42 1.32 15.87
N LYS A 312 8.53 0.62 16.14
CA LYS A 312 9.51 1.05 17.16
C LYS A 312 10.21 2.35 16.76
N GLY A 313 10.41 2.55 15.47
CA GLY A 313 11.14 3.66 14.89
C GLY A 313 11.85 3.27 13.60
N TYR A 314 12.60 4.20 13.05
CA TYR A 314 13.46 3.97 11.89
C TYR A 314 14.83 3.42 12.33
N TYR A 315 15.20 2.30 11.72
CA TYR A 315 16.44 1.60 12.03
C TYR A 315 17.66 2.51 11.81
N LYS A 316 18.53 2.63 12.82
CA LYS A 316 19.73 3.49 12.83
C LYS A 316 19.47 4.96 12.46
N ASN A 317 18.25 5.47 12.69
CA ASN A 317 17.88 6.85 12.37
C ASN A 317 17.04 7.47 13.51
N HIS A 318 17.75 7.84 14.60
CA HIS A 318 17.13 8.42 15.80
C HIS A 318 16.50 9.79 15.53
N GLU A 319 17.10 10.61 14.67
CA GLU A 319 16.59 11.94 14.35
C GLU A 319 15.23 11.84 13.62
N ALA A 320 15.16 11.03 12.56
CA ALA A 320 13.90 10.81 11.85
C ALA A 320 12.85 10.15 12.76
N THR A 321 13.25 9.26 13.68
CA THR A 321 12.34 8.67 14.65
C THR A 321 11.79 9.72 15.60
N ALA A 322 12.65 10.55 16.22
CA ALA A 322 12.23 11.60 17.12
C ALA A 322 11.28 12.61 16.46
N LYS A 323 11.57 12.97 15.20
CA LYS A 323 10.68 13.84 14.40
C LYS A 323 9.32 13.17 14.17
N ALA A 324 9.30 11.89 13.76
CA ALA A 324 8.07 11.18 13.45
C ALA A 324 7.17 10.95 14.68
N PHE A 325 7.73 10.97 15.90
CA PHE A 325 7.01 10.79 17.16
C PHE A 325 6.91 12.08 18.00
N SER A 326 7.00 13.24 17.37
CA SER A 326 6.85 14.53 18.04
C SER A 326 5.53 14.59 18.82
N GLY A 327 5.53 15.19 20.00
CA GLY A 327 4.32 15.30 20.82
C GLY A 327 3.74 13.98 21.36
N GLY A 328 4.44 12.83 21.18
CA GLY A 328 4.00 11.51 21.66
C GLY A 328 3.03 10.78 20.74
N PHE A 329 2.88 11.26 19.50
CA PHE A 329 2.10 10.62 18.44
C PHE A 329 2.98 10.37 17.23
N PHE A 330 2.69 9.32 16.48
CA PHE A 330 3.25 9.14 15.15
C PHE A 330 2.55 10.08 14.17
N HIS A 331 3.31 10.90 13.48
CA HIS A 331 2.87 11.84 12.45
C HIS A 331 2.91 11.18 11.08
N SER A 332 1.75 11.07 10.42
CA SER A 332 1.63 10.38 9.13
C SER A 332 2.09 11.21 7.93
N GLU A 333 2.14 12.52 8.07
CA GLU A 333 2.28 13.49 6.96
C GLU A 333 1.12 13.40 5.93
N ASP A 334 0.01 12.74 6.26
CA ASP A 334 -1.21 12.71 5.45
C ASP A 334 -2.25 13.67 6.03
N ILE A 335 -2.77 14.56 5.17
CA ILE A 335 -3.80 15.54 5.52
C ILE A 335 -5.17 14.93 5.32
N ALA A 336 -6.05 15.11 6.29
CA ALA A 336 -7.40 14.57 6.27
C ALA A 336 -8.42 15.55 6.85
N ILE A 337 -9.68 15.24 6.60
CA ILE A 337 -10.85 15.78 7.30
C ILE A 337 -11.48 14.66 8.14
N GLN A 338 -12.18 15.03 9.19
CA GLN A 338 -12.95 14.08 9.99
C GLN A 338 -14.44 14.45 9.94
N HIS A 339 -15.27 13.46 9.61
CA HIS A 339 -16.72 13.64 9.48
C HIS A 339 -17.43 13.54 10.85
N PRO A 340 -18.67 14.06 10.99
CA PRO A 340 -19.43 13.98 12.25
C PRO A 340 -19.68 12.56 12.75
N ASP A 341 -19.65 11.56 11.87
CA ASP A 341 -19.75 10.13 12.20
C ASP A 341 -18.42 9.48 12.64
N GLY A 342 -17.35 10.28 12.76
CA GLY A 342 -16.03 9.84 13.16
C GLY A 342 -15.16 9.33 12.01
N MET A 343 -15.72 9.12 10.81
CA MET A 343 -14.93 8.65 9.67
C MET A 343 -13.92 9.70 9.22
N MET A 344 -12.71 9.25 8.96
CA MET A 344 -11.65 10.06 8.36
C MET A 344 -11.68 9.93 6.83
N GLN A 345 -11.35 11.03 6.16
CA GLN A 345 -11.17 11.07 4.72
C GLN A 345 -9.89 11.81 4.38
N ILE A 346 -8.96 11.12 3.72
CA ILE A 346 -7.70 11.72 3.28
C ILE A 346 -8.00 12.77 2.21
N ALA A 347 -7.52 13.99 2.46
CA ALA A 347 -7.59 15.10 1.52
C ALA A 347 -6.36 15.12 0.61
N ASP A 348 -5.15 14.93 1.17
CA ASP A 348 -3.90 14.82 0.41
C ASP A 348 -2.72 14.38 1.30
N ARG A 349 -1.55 14.25 0.71
CA ARG A 349 -0.29 14.25 1.45
C ARG A 349 0.22 15.67 1.65
N MET A 350 0.77 15.97 2.82
CA MET A 350 1.30 17.28 3.14
C MET A 350 2.26 17.84 2.06
N LYS A 351 3.11 16.98 1.51
CA LYS A 351 4.07 17.32 0.44
C LYS A 351 3.46 17.39 -0.97
N ASP A 352 2.23 16.92 -1.16
CA ASP A 352 1.54 16.89 -2.45
C ASP A 352 0.50 18.02 -2.56
N ILE A 353 0.19 18.70 -1.43
CA ILE A 353 -0.61 19.94 -1.44
C ILE A 353 0.08 20.98 -2.30
N ILE A 354 -0.71 21.62 -3.15
CA ILE A 354 -0.26 22.68 -4.06
C ILE A 354 -0.67 24.01 -3.45
N ILE A 355 0.30 24.91 -3.20
CA ILE A 355 0.04 26.22 -2.58
C ILE A 355 -0.03 27.27 -3.66
N SER A 356 -1.25 27.62 -4.09
CA SER A 356 -1.50 28.55 -5.19
C SER A 356 -2.08 29.86 -4.68
N GLY A 357 -1.33 30.95 -4.73
CA GLY A 357 -1.79 32.25 -4.26
C GLY A 357 -2.15 32.31 -2.77
N GLY A 358 -1.57 31.44 -1.96
CA GLY A 358 -1.87 31.30 -0.52
C GLY A 358 -3.02 30.33 -0.20
N GLU A 359 -3.65 29.74 -1.23
CA GLU A 359 -4.71 28.74 -1.07
C GLU A 359 -4.14 27.32 -1.22
N ASN A 360 -4.54 26.42 -0.34
CA ASN A 360 -4.19 25.01 -0.40
C ASN A 360 -5.10 24.27 -1.39
N ILE A 361 -4.50 23.61 -2.39
CA ILE A 361 -5.18 22.80 -3.37
C ILE A 361 -4.81 21.34 -3.14
N SER A 362 -5.79 20.48 -2.89
CA SER A 362 -5.59 19.05 -2.84
C SER A 362 -5.33 18.51 -4.25
N SER A 363 -4.20 17.82 -4.43
CA SER A 363 -3.90 17.13 -5.68
C SER A 363 -4.92 16.02 -5.95
N ILE A 364 -5.38 15.31 -4.90
CA ILE A 364 -6.38 14.25 -4.97
C ILE A 364 -7.75 14.77 -5.43
N GLU A 365 -8.17 15.94 -4.96
CA GLU A 365 -9.42 16.58 -5.40
C GLU A 365 -9.40 16.87 -6.91
N VAL A 366 -8.28 17.40 -7.39
CA VAL A 366 -8.09 17.73 -8.82
C VAL A 366 -8.01 16.44 -9.65
N GLU A 367 -7.30 15.42 -9.17
CA GLU A 367 -7.23 14.09 -9.79
C GLU A 367 -8.62 13.47 -9.91
N GLY A 368 -9.43 13.52 -8.85
CA GLY A 368 -10.81 13.04 -8.86
C GLY A 368 -11.68 13.70 -9.94
N ALA A 369 -11.53 15.02 -10.11
CA ALA A 369 -12.24 15.75 -11.15
C ALA A 369 -11.78 15.38 -12.58
N ILE A 370 -10.47 15.15 -12.77
CA ILE A 370 -9.90 14.72 -14.07
C ILE A 370 -10.33 13.28 -14.39
N MET A 371 -10.27 12.37 -13.41
CA MET A 371 -10.66 10.98 -13.56
C MET A 371 -12.13 10.79 -13.96
N ALA A 372 -12.99 11.75 -13.68
CA ALA A 372 -14.38 11.74 -14.13
C ALA A 372 -14.53 12.02 -15.66
N HIS A 373 -13.46 12.39 -16.36
CA HIS A 373 -13.49 12.61 -17.81
C HIS A 373 -13.54 11.28 -18.57
N PRO A 374 -14.46 11.09 -19.54
CA PRO A 374 -14.72 9.79 -20.17
C PRO A 374 -13.58 9.21 -21.02
N ALA A 375 -12.55 9.99 -21.31
CA ALA A 375 -11.37 9.54 -22.05
C ALA A 375 -10.17 9.26 -21.13
N VAL A 376 -10.23 9.54 -19.83
CA VAL A 376 -9.11 9.41 -18.90
C VAL A 376 -9.10 8.02 -18.25
N SER A 377 -7.96 7.36 -18.30
CA SER A 377 -7.70 6.08 -17.62
C SER A 377 -7.09 6.29 -16.23
N LEU A 378 -6.11 7.20 -16.14
CA LEU A 378 -5.38 7.47 -14.92
C LEU A 378 -4.80 8.88 -14.95
N CYS A 379 -4.66 9.53 -13.81
CA CYS A 379 -3.98 10.81 -13.74
C CYS A 379 -3.21 10.99 -12.43
N ALA A 380 -2.28 11.93 -12.45
CA ALA A 380 -1.59 12.43 -11.27
C ALA A 380 -1.42 13.95 -11.39
N VAL A 381 -1.65 14.65 -10.29
CA VAL A 381 -1.50 16.10 -10.22
C VAL A 381 -0.37 16.46 -9.27
N VAL A 382 0.48 17.36 -9.70
CA VAL A 382 1.63 17.87 -8.91
C VAL A 382 1.71 19.38 -8.99
N ALA A 383 2.40 19.98 -8.03
CA ALA A 383 2.73 21.39 -8.07
C ALA A 383 3.71 21.68 -9.21
N LYS A 384 3.40 22.73 -10.00
CA LYS A 384 4.29 23.37 -10.98
C LYS A 384 4.60 24.77 -10.49
N PRO A 385 5.86 25.21 -10.45
CA PRO A 385 6.20 26.59 -10.14
C PRO A 385 5.52 27.59 -11.08
N ASP A 386 5.03 28.69 -10.52
CA ASP A 386 4.37 29.79 -11.26
C ASP A 386 4.79 31.14 -10.67
N ASP A 387 5.25 32.05 -11.52
CA ASP A 387 5.80 33.37 -11.10
C ASP A 387 4.75 34.24 -10.39
N LYS A 388 3.46 34.06 -10.70
CA LYS A 388 2.36 34.85 -10.14
C LYS A 388 1.75 34.25 -8.90
N TRP A 389 1.58 32.92 -8.90
CA TRP A 389 0.81 32.21 -7.88
C TRP A 389 1.67 31.39 -6.92
N GLY A 390 3.00 31.37 -7.11
CA GLY A 390 3.94 30.49 -6.42
C GLY A 390 3.91 29.09 -7.01
N GLU A 391 2.76 28.41 -6.90
CA GLU A 391 2.52 27.12 -7.50
C GLU A 391 1.15 27.09 -8.21
N VAL A 392 1.03 26.19 -9.21
CA VAL A 392 -0.23 25.90 -9.87
C VAL A 392 -0.36 24.38 -10.15
N PRO A 393 -1.58 23.83 -10.23
CA PRO A 393 -1.76 22.43 -10.56
C PRO A 393 -1.29 22.11 -11.98
N CYS A 394 -0.47 21.07 -12.12
CA CYS A 394 -0.04 20.45 -13.38
C CYS A 394 -0.45 18.98 -13.35
N ALA A 395 -1.25 18.56 -14.33
CA ALA A 395 -1.75 17.20 -14.40
C ALA A 395 -1.03 16.38 -15.46
N PHE A 396 -0.70 15.14 -15.14
CA PHE A 396 -0.20 14.10 -16.03
C PHE A 396 -1.30 13.07 -16.21
N VAL A 397 -1.63 12.72 -17.46
CA VAL A 397 -2.84 11.96 -17.81
C VAL A 397 -2.52 10.81 -18.74
N GLU A 398 -2.97 9.61 -18.38
CA GLU A 398 -3.09 8.45 -19.29
C GLU A 398 -4.52 8.41 -19.85
N LEU A 399 -4.65 8.22 -21.14
CA LEU A 399 -5.96 8.05 -21.79
C LEU A 399 -6.33 6.58 -21.87
N LEU A 400 -7.62 6.30 -21.91
CA LEU A 400 -8.16 4.98 -22.23
C LEU A 400 -7.76 4.60 -23.66
N GLU A 401 -7.52 3.32 -23.89
CA GLU A 401 -7.16 2.78 -25.19
C GLU A 401 -8.22 3.16 -26.26
N GLY A 402 -7.74 3.70 -27.37
CA GLY A 402 -8.60 4.16 -28.47
C GLY A 402 -9.35 5.47 -28.19
N LYS A 403 -9.14 6.12 -27.05
CA LYS A 403 -9.71 7.44 -26.76
C LYS A 403 -8.70 8.54 -27.00
N SER A 404 -9.20 9.75 -27.25
CA SER A 404 -8.40 10.97 -27.40
C SER A 404 -9.04 12.12 -26.62
N ALA A 405 -8.23 13.01 -26.11
CA ALA A 405 -8.64 14.28 -25.52
C ALA A 405 -7.51 15.28 -25.69
N THR A 406 -7.85 16.55 -25.81
CA THR A 406 -6.88 17.65 -25.81
C THR A 406 -6.73 18.25 -24.41
N GLU A 407 -5.61 18.92 -24.18
CA GLU A 407 -5.38 19.67 -22.95
C GLU A 407 -6.53 20.64 -22.63
N ALA A 408 -6.97 21.40 -23.65
CA ALA A 408 -8.05 22.36 -23.50
C ALA A 408 -9.39 21.73 -23.10
N GLU A 409 -9.73 20.55 -23.66
CA GLU A 409 -10.95 19.81 -23.31
C GLU A 409 -10.93 19.34 -21.87
N VAL A 410 -9.83 18.73 -21.42
CA VAL A 410 -9.69 18.28 -20.02
C VAL A 410 -9.73 19.46 -19.05
N ILE A 411 -9.04 20.56 -19.34
CA ILE A 411 -9.07 21.78 -18.54
C ILE A 411 -10.51 22.35 -18.44
N ALA A 412 -11.21 22.46 -19.58
CA ALA A 412 -12.60 22.93 -19.60
C ALA A 412 -13.54 22.03 -18.81
N PHE A 413 -13.35 20.72 -18.90
CA PHE A 413 -14.12 19.73 -18.14
C PHE A 413 -13.94 19.89 -16.62
N VAL A 414 -12.70 20.06 -16.15
CA VAL A 414 -12.37 20.28 -14.74
C VAL A 414 -12.90 21.64 -14.25
N ARG A 415 -12.79 22.68 -15.08
CA ARG A 415 -13.28 24.04 -14.75
C ARG A 415 -14.79 24.07 -14.50
N GLY A 416 -15.55 23.20 -15.15
CA GLY A 416 -16.98 23.05 -14.89
C GLY A 416 -17.31 22.36 -13.56
N ARG A 417 -16.32 21.81 -12.84
CA ARG A 417 -16.49 21.00 -11.61
C ARG A 417 -15.78 21.58 -10.39
N LEU A 418 -14.68 22.27 -10.59
CA LEU A 418 -13.87 22.84 -9.51
C LEU A 418 -13.75 24.37 -9.64
N ALA A 419 -13.45 25.01 -8.51
CA ALA A 419 -13.12 26.43 -8.48
C ALA A 419 -11.94 26.75 -9.43
N GLY A 420 -11.96 27.92 -10.04
CA GLY A 420 -11.00 28.30 -11.09
C GLY A 420 -9.54 28.23 -10.68
N PHE A 421 -9.20 28.50 -9.41
CA PHE A 421 -7.83 28.40 -8.90
C PHE A 421 -7.35 26.95 -8.76
N LYS A 422 -8.26 25.97 -8.57
CA LYS A 422 -7.98 24.52 -8.52
C LYS A 422 -7.83 23.89 -9.91
N THR A 423 -8.24 24.60 -10.96
CA THR A 423 -8.18 24.07 -12.34
C THR A 423 -6.72 23.97 -12.80
N PRO A 424 -6.27 22.82 -13.32
CA PRO A 424 -4.93 22.66 -13.84
C PRO A 424 -4.58 23.74 -14.88
N LYS A 425 -3.35 24.25 -14.83
CA LYS A 425 -2.82 25.17 -15.82
C LYS A 425 -2.11 24.47 -16.97
N ARG A 426 -1.80 23.18 -16.77
CA ARG A 426 -1.12 22.33 -17.74
C ARG A 426 -1.64 20.90 -17.65
N ILE A 427 -1.87 20.26 -18.80
CA ILE A 427 -2.12 18.80 -18.91
C ILE A 427 -1.03 18.21 -19.81
N ILE A 428 -0.38 17.16 -19.34
CA ILE A 428 0.65 16.42 -20.07
C ILE A 428 0.15 14.99 -20.24
N PHE A 429 -0.01 14.57 -21.49
CA PHE A 429 -0.41 13.18 -21.79
C PHE A 429 0.83 12.31 -21.90
N GLN A 430 0.93 11.33 -21.02
CA GLN A 430 2.04 10.36 -21.00
C GLN A 430 1.67 9.14 -20.14
N GLU A 431 2.43 8.07 -20.27
CA GLU A 431 2.43 6.97 -19.31
C GLU A 431 2.98 7.46 -17.96
N LEU A 432 2.32 7.07 -16.87
CA LEU A 432 2.68 7.51 -15.53
C LEU A 432 3.70 6.56 -14.89
N PRO A 433 4.78 7.07 -14.29
CA PRO A 433 5.73 6.24 -13.56
C PRO A 433 5.05 5.64 -12.32
N LYS A 434 5.14 4.32 -12.18
CA LYS A 434 4.48 3.57 -11.11
C LYS A 434 5.49 2.74 -10.33
N THR A 435 5.26 2.61 -9.03
CA THR A 435 5.97 1.63 -8.21
C THR A 435 5.54 0.21 -8.58
N SER A 436 6.23 -0.79 -8.00
CA SER A 436 5.87 -2.21 -8.15
C SER A 436 4.44 -2.54 -7.72
N THR A 437 3.82 -1.71 -6.89
CA THR A 437 2.44 -1.86 -6.43
C THR A 437 1.44 -1.02 -7.20
N GLY A 438 1.86 -0.38 -8.30
CA GLY A 438 1.00 0.48 -9.10
C GLY A 438 0.80 1.89 -8.55
N LYS A 439 1.49 2.28 -7.46
CA LYS A 439 1.43 3.64 -6.92
C LYS A 439 2.23 4.59 -7.81
N ILE A 440 1.61 5.72 -8.20
CA ILE A 440 2.25 6.72 -9.03
C ILE A 440 3.41 7.41 -8.28
N GLN A 441 4.54 7.56 -8.95
CA GLN A 441 5.75 8.19 -8.44
C GLN A 441 5.72 9.71 -8.71
N LYS A 442 4.90 10.44 -7.95
CA LYS A 442 4.73 11.89 -8.13
C LYS A 442 6.05 12.69 -8.06
N PHE A 443 7.08 12.17 -7.38
CA PHE A 443 8.37 12.86 -7.31
C PHE A 443 9.06 12.98 -8.68
N GLU A 444 8.94 11.98 -9.56
CA GLU A 444 9.44 12.04 -10.94
C GLU A 444 8.65 13.08 -11.74
N LEU A 445 7.32 13.07 -11.60
CA LEU A 445 6.43 14.01 -12.30
C LEU A 445 6.68 15.46 -11.89
N ARG A 446 7.04 15.72 -10.60
CA ARG A 446 7.46 17.07 -10.17
C ARG A 446 8.74 17.54 -10.87
N GLY A 447 9.66 16.62 -11.17
CA GLY A 447 10.85 16.94 -11.97
C GLY A 447 10.48 17.44 -13.36
N ILE A 448 9.56 16.76 -14.03
CA ILE A 448 9.06 17.12 -15.37
C ILE A 448 8.26 18.42 -15.33
N ALA A 449 7.37 18.59 -14.34
CA ALA A 449 6.52 19.77 -14.21
C ALA A 449 7.31 21.08 -14.07
N LYS A 450 8.53 21.05 -13.50
CA LYS A 450 9.39 22.23 -13.35
C LYS A 450 9.88 22.79 -14.69
N THR A 451 9.93 21.97 -15.73
CA THR A 451 10.46 22.32 -17.04
C THR A 451 9.40 22.37 -18.13
N ALA A 452 8.15 21.97 -17.85
CA ALA A 452 7.04 21.86 -18.79
C ALA A 452 6.31 23.19 -19.08
#